data_918fd7d986820490414abdd9282d26ff
#
_entry.id   918fd7d986820490414abdd9282d26ff
#
_cell.length_a   1.000
_cell.length_b   1.000
_cell.length_c   1.000
_cell.angle_alpha   90.00
_cell.angle_beta   90.00
_cell.angle_gamma   90.00
#
_symmetry.space_group_name_H-M   'P 1'
#
loop_
_entity.id
_entity.type
_entity.pdbx_description
1 polymer ?
#
loop_
_entity_poly.entity_id
_entity_poly.type
_entity_poly.pdbx_seq_one_letter_code
_entity_poly.pdbx_strand_id
1 'polypeptide(L)'
;FLINFENTVIVMTSNAGSEQKESTVGFTKNEAQARKDHTYKALSQFLRPEFLGRIDEIVTFRQLDEKDYEKIAALMLQELVEPMKEKGITFGWDEAVLALIAKEAYGNKSGARDLRRVIRRQVEDPICTLLVEQIDGQVALIKAIDKDGKIEIVSA
;
A
#
# COMPACT_ATOMS: atom_id res chain seq x y z
N PHE A 1 -3.83 -38.93 5.46
CA PHE A 1 -4.47 -38.00 6.42
C PHE A 1 -5.59 -37.27 5.68
N LEU A 2 -6.85 -37.50 6.13
CA LEU A 2 -7.99 -36.68 5.71
C LEU A 2 -8.02 -35.44 6.60
N ILE A 3 -7.90 -34.25 5.99
CA ILE A 3 -8.03 -32.99 6.70
C ILE A 3 -9.44 -32.49 6.50
N ASN A 4 -10.15 -32.22 7.60
CA ASN A 4 -11.50 -31.69 7.58
C ASN A 4 -11.46 -30.14 7.53
N PHE A 5 -12.11 -29.54 6.53
CA PHE A 5 -12.21 -28.10 6.33
C PHE A 5 -13.62 -27.54 6.64
N GLU A 6 -14.51 -28.31 7.27
CA GLU A 6 -15.90 -27.91 7.50
C GLU A 6 -16.08 -26.60 8.28
N ASN A 7 -15.14 -26.31 9.20
CA ASN A 7 -15.18 -25.12 10.04
C ASN A 7 -14.08 -24.10 9.67
N THR A 8 -13.72 -24.02 8.38
CA THR A 8 -12.68 -23.11 7.91
C THR A 8 -13.24 -22.06 6.96
N VAL A 9 -12.64 -20.86 6.99
CA VAL A 9 -12.85 -19.83 5.97
C VAL A 9 -11.68 -19.91 5.00
N ILE A 10 -11.98 -20.18 3.73
CA ILE A 10 -10.98 -20.25 2.67
C ILE A 10 -11.00 -18.92 1.91
N VAL A 11 -9.88 -18.21 1.91
CA VAL A 11 -9.70 -16.95 1.17
C VAL A 11 -8.70 -17.18 0.06
N MET A 12 -9.08 -16.82 -1.17
CA MET A 12 -8.22 -16.88 -2.34
C MET A 12 -8.05 -15.49 -2.92
N THR A 13 -6.83 -15.15 -3.33
CA THR A 13 -6.53 -13.88 -4.02
C THR A 13 -6.08 -14.15 -5.44
N SER A 14 -6.51 -13.30 -6.38
CA SER A 14 -6.15 -13.37 -7.79
C SER A 14 -6.05 -11.97 -8.36
N ASN A 15 -5.24 -11.80 -9.40
CA ASN A 15 -5.18 -10.60 -10.23
C ASN A 15 -6.00 -10.73 -11.52
N ALA A 16 -6.95 -11.66 -11.56
CA ALA A 16 -7.81 -11.87 -12.72
C ALA A 16 -8.56 -10.60 -13.12
N GLY A 17 -8.50 -10.23 -14.39
CA GLY A 17 -9.14 -9.04 -14.93
C GLY A 17 -8.38 -7.73 -14.72
N SER A 18 -7.21 -7.74 -14.03
CA SER A 18 -6.43 -6.51 -13.82
C SER A 18 -5.72 -6.00 -15.08
N GLU A 19 -5.50 -6.85 -16.08
CA GLU A 19 -4.77 -6.50 -17.31
C GLU A 19 -5.64 -5.83 -18.36
N GLN A 20 -6.95 -5.97 -18.29
CA GLN A 20 -7.85 -5.35 -19.24
C GLN A 20 -8.15 -3.93 -18.80
N LYS A 21 -7.60 -2.95 -19.55
CA LYS A 21 -7.98 -1.54 -19.42
C LYS A 21 -9.48 -1.42 -19.58
N GLU A 22 -10.15 -0.89 -18.58
CA GLU A 22 -11.54 -0.45 -18.71
C GLU A 22 -11.62 0.49 -19.93
N SER A 23 -12.25 0.04 -21.00
CA SER A 23 -12.72 0.96 -22.03
C SER A 23 -13.85 1.76 -21.39
N THR A 24 -13.51 2.94 -20.90
CA THR A 24 -14.42 3.93 -20.35
C THR A 24 -15.36 4.40 -21.45
N VAL A 25 -16.47 3.75 -21.60
CA VAL A 25 -17.61 4.28 -22.35
C VAL A 25 -18.82 4.30 -21.43
N GLY A 26 -19.15 5.51 -20.94
CA GLY A 26 -20.45 5.82 -20.37
C GLY A 26 -20.49 5.94 -18.84
N PHE A 27 -20.72 7.16 -18.41
CA PHE A 27 -21.19 7.54 -17.07
C PHE A 27 -22.53 6.83 -16.78
N THR A 28 -22.52 5.73 -16.08
CA THR A 28 -23.74 5.11 -15.57
C THR A 28 -23.56 4.68 -14.09
N LYS A 29 -24.63 4.84 -13.33
CA LYS A 29 -24.79 4.57 -11.90
C LYS A 29 -24.43 3.13 -11.43
N ASN A 30 -23.83 2.28 -12.26
CA ASN A 30 -23.57 0.86 -11.99
C ASN A 30 -22.11 0.42 -12.17
N GLU A 31 -21.14 1.31 -11.92
CA GLU A 31 -19.72 0.95 -12.03
C GLU A 31 -19.30 -0.25 -11.15
N ALA A 32 -19.89 -0.37 -9.95
CA ALA A 32 -19.62 -1.48 -9.06
C ALA A 32 -20.13 -2.82 -9.63
N GLN A 33 -21.30 -2.80 -10.28
CA GLN A 33 -21.87 -3.99 -10.91
C GLN A 33 -21.08 -4.37 -12.17
N ALA A 34 -20.75 -3.40 -13.01
CA ALA A 34 -19.92 -3.64 -14.19
C ALA A 34 -18.55 -4.24 -13.86
N ARG A 35 -17.93 -3.76 -12.78
CA ARG A 35 -16.67 -4.34 -12.27
C ARG A 35 -16.84 -5.79 -11.79
N LYS A 36 -17.93 -6.10 -11.07
CA LYS A 36 -18.22 -7.48 -10.65
C LYS A 36 -18.43 -8.40 -11.86
N ASP A 37 -19.21 -7.98 -12.83
CA ASP A 37 -19.49 -8.75 -14.04
C ASP A 37 -18.21 -8.98 -14.86
N HIS A 38 -17.35 -7.98 -14.95
CA HIS A 38 -16.05 -8.08 -15.60
C HIS A 38 -15.13 -9.07 -14.88
N THR A 39 -15.04 -8.97 -13.55
CA THR A 39 -14.24 -9.89 -12.74
C THR A 39 -14.75 -11.32 -12.87
N TYR A 40 -16.09 -11.51 -12.86
CA TYR A 40 -16.69 -12.82 -13.05
C TYR A 40 -16.35 -13.42 -14.42
N LYS A 41 -16.42 -12.62 -15.49
CA LYS A 41 -16.01 -13.05 -16.84
C LYS A 41 -14.52 -13.42 -16.89
N ALA A 42 -13.66 -12.64 -16.27
CA ALA A 42 -12.23 -12.95 -16.21
C ALA A 42 -11.97 -14.26 -15.44
N LEU A 43 -12.64 -14.47 -14.32
CA LEU A 43 -12.53 -15.71 -13.54
C LEU A 43 -13.03 -16.93 -14.31
N SER A 44 -14.11 -16.80 -15.09
CA SER A 44 -14.69 -17.91 -15.86
C SER A 44 -13.81 -18.37 -17.03
N GLN A 45 -12.76 -17.63 -17.38
CA GLN A 45 -11.78 -18.04 -18.40
C GLN A 45 -10.82 -19.13 -17.92
N PHE A 46 -10.59 -19.24 -16.60
CA PHE A 46 -9.65 -20.21 -16.04
C PHE A 46 -10.19 -21.03 -14.86
N LEU A 47 -11.32 -20.66 -14.29
CA LEU A 47 -12.02 -21.45 -13.28
C LEU A 47 -13.24 -22.15 -13.90
N ARG A 48 -13.40 -23.43 -13.54
CA ARG A 48 -14.56 -24.20 -14.01
C ARG A 48 -15.86 -23.66 -13.40
N PRO A 49 -16.99 -23.73 -14.12
CA PRO A 49 -18.29 -23.24 -13.61
C PRO A 49 -18.69 -23.88 -12.28
N GLU A 50 -18.39 -25.18 -12.10
CA GLU A 50 -18.71 -25.93 -10.88
C GLU A 50 -17.93 -25.39 -9.67
N PHE A 51 -16.70 -24.87 -9.90
CA PHE A 51 -15.89 -24.25 -8.86
C PHE A 51 -16.40 -22.85 -8.54
N LEU A 52 -16.72 -22.05 -9.56
CA LEU A 52 -17.29 -20.72 -9.38
C LEU A 52 -18.61 -20.75 -8.61
N GLY A 53 -19.46 -21.78 -8.85
CA GLY A 53 -20.71 -21.97 -8.13
C GLY A 53 -20.56 -22.36 -6.65
N ARG A 54 -19.35 -22.67 -6.18
CA ARG A 54 -19.03 -22.97 -4.77
C ARG A 54 -18.39 -21.81 -4.03
N ILE A 55 -18.14 -20.69 -4.71
CA ILE A 55 -17.60 -19.49 -4.10
C ILE A 55 -18.77 -18.70 -3.49
N ASP A 56 -18.73 -18.50 -2.19
CA ASP A 56 -19.78 -17.77 -1.48
C ASP A 56 -19.76 -16.28 -1.83
N GLU A 57 -18.57 -15.69 -1.96
CA GLU A 57 -18.44 -14.25 -2.23
C GLU A 57 -17.21 -13.94 -3.10
N ILE A 58 -17.39 -13.07 -4.10
CA ILE A 58 -16.32 -12.50 -4.93
C ILE A 58 -16.21 -11.01 -4.61
N VAL A 59 -15.11 -10.65 -3.95
CA VAL A 59 -14.80 -9.26 -3.59
C VAL A 59 -13.86 -8.66 -4.62
N THR A 60 -14.30 -7.60 -5.28
CA THR A 60 -13.49 -6.84 -6.23
C THR A 60 -12.95 -5.59 -5.57
N PHE A 61 -11.63 -5.46 -5.47
CA PHE A 61 -10.99 -4.26 -4.95
C PHE A 61 -11.07 -3.12 -5.98
N ARG A 62 -11.34 -1.91 -5.49
CA ARG A 62 -11.23 -0.70 -6.31
C ARG A 62 -9.78 -0.29 -6.51
N GLN A 63 -9.51 0.49 -7.53
CA GLN A 63 -8.22 1.16 -7.65
C GLN A 63 -8.03 2.16 -6.50
N LEU A 64 -6.80 2.26 -6.02
CA LEU A 64 -6.43 3.22 -5.00
C LEU A 64 -6.31 4.61 -5.63
N ASP A 65 -6.89 5.62 -4.99
CA ASP A 65 -6.68 7.02 -5.33
C ASP A 65 -5.51 7.62 -4.55
N GLU A 66 -5.14 8.86 -4.87
CA GLU A 66 -3.99 9.53 -4.23
C GLU A 66 -4.17 9.67 -2.70
N LYS A 67 -5.40 9.89 -2.24
CA LYS A 67 -5.72 9.97 -0.80
C LYS A 67 -5.56 8.61 -0.10
N ASP A 68 -5.84 7.52 -0.81
CA ASP A 68 -5.55 6.19 -0.27
C ASP A 68 -4.05 5.95 -0.13
N TYR A 69 -3.25 6.44 -1.09
CA TYR A 69 -1.78 6.38 -1.00
C TYR A 69 -1.26 7.16 0.22
N GLU A 70 -1.78 8.35 0.51
CA GLU A 70 -1.42 9.11 1.72
C GLU A 70 -1.72 8.32 3.00
N LYS A 71 -2.91 7.72 3.10
CA LYS A 71 -3.29 6.91 4.26
C LYS A 71 -2.40 5.68 4.42
N ILE A 72 -2.08 5.01 3.31
CA ILE A 72 -1.20 3.83 3.35
C ILE A 72 0.22 4.26 3.73
N ALA A 73 0.71 5.39 3.21
CA ALA A 73 2.00 5.96 3.58
C ALA A 73 2.07 6.26 5.08
N ALA A 74 1.02 6.86 5.65
CA ALA A 74 0.93 7.12 7.09
C ALA A 74 1.03 5.83 7.91
N LEU A 75 0.32 4.77 7.52
CA LEU A 75 0.39 3.46 8.18
C LEU A 75 1.79 2.87 8.11
N MET A 76 2.45 2.96 6.93
CA MET A 76 3.81 2.45 6.75
C MET A 76 4.85 3.23 7.57
N LEU A 77 4.71 4.57 7.67
CA LEU A 77 5.58 5.38 8.54
C LEU A 77 5.33 5.08 10.03
N GLN A 78 4.07 4.81 10.40
CA GLN A 78 3.73 4.41 11.76
C GLN A 78 4.40 3.08 12.17
N GLU A 79 4.63 2.15 11.22
CA GLU A 79 5.38 0.91 11.47
C GLU A 79 6.83 1.17 11.93
N LEU A 80 7.41 2.33 11.59
CA LEU A 80 8.78 2.69 11.98
C LEU A 80 8.87 3.27 13.39
N VAL A 81 7.77 3.75 13.96
CA VAL A 81 7.76 4.45 15.26
C VAL A 81 8.21 3.55 16.39
N GLU A 82 7.63 2.36 16.53
CA GLU A 82 7.95 1.44 17.63
C GLU A 82 9.40 0.92 17.58
N PRO A 83 9.94 0.45 16.45
CA PRO A 83 11.34 0.05 16.36
C PRO A 83 12.34 1.18 16.69
N MET A 84 12.00 2.43 16.37
CA MET A 84 12.83 3.58 16.74
C MET A 84 12.75 3.90 18.22
N LYS A 85 11.54 3.85 18.78
CA LYS A 85 11.31 4.07 20.21
C LYS A 85 12.05 3.04 21.09
N GLU A 86 12.14 1.78 20.66
CA GLU A 86 12.94 0.75 21.32
C GLU A 86 14.44 1.12 21.39
N LYS A 87 14.91 1.94 20.44
CA LYS A 87 16.26 2.49 20.42
C LYS A 87 16.41 3.84 21.16
N GLY A 88 15.35 4.31 21.82
CA GLY A 88 15.32 5.59 22.51
C GLY A 88 15.13 6.79 21.59
N ILE A 89 14.73 6.58 20.32
CA ILE A 89 14.56 7.63 19.32
C ILE A 89 13.07 7.91 19.12
N THR A 90 12.67 9.16 19.25
CA THR A 90 11.32 9.61 18.86
C THR A 90 11.30 9.90 17.38
N PHE A 91 10.43 9.23 16.62
CA PHE A 91 10.24 9.47 15.18
C PHE A 91 8.91 10.16 14.91
N GLY A 92 8.92 11.15 14.01
CA GLY A 92 7.73 11.85 13.55
C GLY A 92 7.88 12.37 12.12
N TRP A 93 6.79 12.88 11.57
CA TRP A 93 6.77 13.48 10.21
C TRP A 93 5.74 14.60 10.12
N ASP A 94 5.92 15.49 9.15
CA ASP A 94 4.95 16.50 8.77
C ASP A 94 3.90 15.92 7.82
N GLU A 95 2.67 16.43 7.87
CA GLU A 95 1.57 15.97 6.99
C GLU A 95 1.91 16.11 5.50
N ALA A 96 2.66 17.14 5.13
CA ALA A 96 3.13 17.37 3.77
C ALA A 96 4.02 16.23 3.23
N VAL A 97 4.74 15.52 4.08
CA VAL A 97 5.57 14.37 3.72
C VAL A 97 4.72 13.24 3.13
N LEU A 98 3.51 13.02 3.67
CA LEU A 98 2.60 11.98 3.17
C LEU A 98 2.16 12.28 1.73
N ALA A 99 1.83 13.55 1.44
CA ALA A 99 1.45 13.98 0.10
C ALA A 99 2.61 13.83 -0.90
N LEU A 100 3.85 14.14 -0.50
CA LEU A 100 5.04 13.94 -1.35
C LEU A 100 5.28 12.47 -1.67
N ILE A 101 5.21 11.59 -0.66
CA ILE A 101 5.35 10.14 -0.83
C ILE A 101 4.25 9.61 -1.75
N ALA A 102 3.00 10.01 -1.50
CA ALA A 102 1.85 9.57 -2.27
C ALA A 102 1.97 9.99 -3.74
N LYS A 103 2.30 11.26 -4.00
CA LYS A 103 2.45 11.82 -5.35
C LYS A 103 3.53 11.10 -6.14
N GLU A 104 4.67 10.79 -5.52
CA GLU A 104 5.75 10.07 -6.19
C GLU A 104 5.38 8.62 -6.49
N ALA A 105 4.69 7.94 -5.57
CA ALA A 105 4.31 6.56 -5.73
C ALA A 105 3.11 6.37 -6.67
N TYR A 106 2.16 7.32 -6.71
CA TYR A 106 0.92 7.23 -7.49
C TYR A 106 1.16 7.19 -9.00
N GLY A 107 2.22 7.85 -9.49
CA GLY A 107 2.58 7.87 -10.92
C GLY A 107 3.09 6.52 -11.47
N ASN A 108 3.35 5.54 -10.62
CA ASN A 108 3.96 4.27 -10.98
C ASN A 108 2.93 3.15 -11.13
N LYS A 109 3.22 2.18 -12.01
CA LYS A 109 2.29 1.08 -12.36
C LYS A 109 2.18 -0.03 -11.32
N SER A 110 3.03 -0.04 -10.28
CA SER A 110 3.15 -1.16 -9.33
C SER A 110 2.26 -1.01 -8.08
N GLY A 111 1.44 0.03 -8.01
CA GLY A 111 0.50 0.24 -6.92
C GLY A 111 1.18 0.53 -5.58
N ALA A 112 0.58 0.09 -4.48
CA ALA A 112 1.09 0.32 -3.13
C ALA A 112 2.51 -0.25 -2.85
N ARG A 113 3.03 -1.12 -3.71
CA ARG A 113 4.42 -1.62 -3.60
C ARG A 113 5.44 -0.50 -3.84
N ASP A 114 5.10 0.48 -4.67
CA ASP A 114 5.97 1.62 -4.93
C ASP A 114 6.06 2.55 -3.73
N LEU A 115 5.00 2.66 -2.90
CA LEU A 115 5.06 3.39 -1.63
C LEU A 115 6.20 2.88 -0.73
N ARG A 116 6.30 1.57 -0.53
CA ARG A 116 7.37 0.99 0.30
C ARG A 116 8.76 1.30 -0.26
N ARG A 117 8.91 1.33 -1.59
CA ARG A 117 10.19 1.70 -2.23
C ARG A 117 10.52 3.17 -2.03
N VAL A 118 9.52 4.05 -2.16
CA VAL A 118 9.69 5.50 -1.94
C VAL A 118 10.04 5.78 -0.48
N ILE A 119 9.29 5.20 0.47
CA ILE A 119 9.54 5.34 1.90
C ILE A 119 10.95 4.86 2.25
N ARG A 120 11.35 3.68 1.78
CA ARG A 120 12.72 3.18 2.01
C ARG A 120 13.75 4.18 1.54
N ARG A 121 13.67 4.61 0.29
CA ARG A 121 14.68 5.50 -0.31
C ARG A 121 14.71 6.89 0.30
N GLN A 122 13.54 7.46 0.63
CA GLN A 122 13.45 8.86 1.05
C GLN A 122 13.38 9.05 2.57
N VAL A 123 13.07 8.00 3.32
CA VAL A 123 12.93 8.07 4.78
C VAL A 123 13.89 7.10 5.47
N GLU A 124 13.77 5.79 5.20
CA GLU A 124 14.54 4.77 5.93
C GLU A 124 16.05 4.87 5.66
N ASP A 125 16.47 4.93 4.39
CA ASP A 125 17.89 5.02 4.02
C ASP A 125 18.56 6.30 4.55
N PRO A 126 17.95 7.51 4.44
CA PRO A 126 18.49 8.72 5.06
C PRO A 126 18.57 8.66 6.59
N ILE A 127 17.57 8.06 7.26
CA ILE A 127 17.62 7.83 8.70
C ILE A 127 18.79 6.91 9.06
N CYS A 128 18.97 5.81 8.34
CA CYS A 128 20.09 4.90 8.57
C CYS A 128 21.44 5.60 8.39
N THR A 129 21.59 6.42 7.35
CA THR A 129 22.79 7.21 7.10
C THR A 129 23.08 8.17 8.26
N LEU A 130 22.05 8.92 8.69
CA LEU A 130 22.16 9.85 9.81
C LEU A 130 22.58 9.15 11.10
N LEU A 131 22.00 7.99 11.41
CA LEU A 131 22.35 7.22 12.61
C LEU A 131 23.77 6.65 12.55
N VAL A 132 24.27 6.30 11.37
CA VAL A 132 25.65 5.82 11.18
C VAL A 132 26.65 6.98 11.31
N GLU A 133 26.33 8.15 10.79
CA GLU A 133 27.20 9.35 10.89
C GLU A 133 27.28 9.91 12.31
N GLN A 134 26.25 9.70 13.13
CA GLN A 134 26.15 10.21 14.51
C GLN A 134 26.41 9.13 15.56
N ILE A 135 27.32 8.18 15.30
CA ILE A 135 27.63 7.05 16.20
C ILE A 135 28.00 7.49 17.61
N ASP A 136 28.61 8.66 17.78
CA ASP A 136 29.03 9.22 19.08
C ASP A 136 28.00 10.20 19.69
N GLY A 137 26.90 10.51 18.97
CA GLY A 137 25.82 11.39 19.42
C GLY A 137 24.57 10.64 19.80
N GLN A 138 23.95 11.02 20.92
CA GLN A 138 22.62 10.52 21.27
C GLN A 138 21.56 11.27 20.44
N VAL A 139 21.07 10.65 19.36
CA VAL A 139 19.93 11.17 18.61
C VAL A 139 18.67 10.81 19.38
N ALA A 140 17.99 11.81 19.93
CA ALA A 140 16.75 11.61 20.69
C ALA A 140 15.50 11.78 19.84
N LEU A 141 15.57 12.60 18.78
CA LEU A 141 14.46 12.93 17.91
C LEU A 141 14.88 12.87 16.45
N ILE A 142 14.08 12.23 15.63
CA ILE A 142 14.19 12.25 14.15
C ILE A 142 12.86 12.67 13.58
N LYS A 143 12.87 13.60 12.64
CA LYS A 143 11.66 14.07 11.97
C LYS A 143 11.86 14.12 10.46
N ALA A 144 10.89 13.58 9.70
CA ALA A 144 10.79 13.78 8.28
C ALA A 144 9.97 15.06 8.01
N ILE A 145 10.54 16.00 7.28
CA ILE A 145 9.92 17.30 6.97
C ILE A 145 9.87 17.53 5.46
N ASP A 146 8.93 18.36 5.02
CA ASP A 146 8.95 18.90 3.66
C ASP A 146 9.84 20.14 3.65
N LYS A 147 10.83 20.14 2.77
CA LYS A 147 11.67 21.29 2.48
C LYS A 147 11.71 21.53 0.97
N ASP A 148 11.02 22.56 0.54
CA ASP A 148 10.94 22.95 -0.87
C ASP A 148 10.45 21.79 -1.81
N GLY A 149 9.49 21.00 -1.36
CA GLY A 149 8.93 19.87 -2.13
C GLY A 149 9.82 18.61 -2.12
N LYS A 150 10.77 18.53 -1.18
CA LYS A 150 11.60 17.35 -0.96
C LYS A 150 11.53 16.89 0.50
N ILE A 151 11.61 15.60 0.71
CA ILE A 151 11.66 15.04 2.05
C ILE A 151 13.09 15.18 2.58
N GLU A 152 13.23 15.87 3.71
CA GLU A 152 14.49 16.00 4.46
C GLU A 152 14.33 15.36 5.83
N ILE A 153 15.35 14.61 6.26
CA ILE A 153 15.39 13.99 7.59
C ILE A 153 16.23 14.89 8.48
N VAL A 154 15.64 15.35 9.57
CA VAL A 154 16.28 16.20 10.57
C VAL A 154 16.35 15.48 11.92
N SER A 155 17.41 15.75 12.70
CA SER A 155 17.62 15.21 14.04
C SER A 155 17.84 16.34 15.05
N ALA A 156 17.44 16.05 16.30
CA ALA A 156 17.68 16.90 17.46
C ALA A 156 18.01 16.07 18.70
#